data_165e75e45988a2e1531439df3a0c6475
#
_entry.id   165e75e45988a2e1531439df3a0c6475
#
_cell.length_a   1.000
_cell.length_b   1.000
_cell.length_c   1.000
_cell.angle_alpha   90.00
_cell.angle_beta   90.00
_cell.angle_gamma   90.00
#
_symmetry.space_group_name_H-M   'P 1'
#
loop_
_entity.id
_entity.type
_entity.pdbx_description
1 polymer ?
#
loop_
_entity_poly.entity_id
_entity_poly.type
_entity_poly.pdbx_seq_one_letter_code
_entity_poly.pdbx_strand_id
1 'polypeptide(L)'
;VFDPLLAFLSLITIPAFVFLVNFIFKRLDKLHAKRYSSSRAMNGALSDVLGGIRVVKAFSKEKNEVRRFNRYSKRLAENEKNLSNFQNIAFPFADFILYLGNIFAWGFGGWMVIQGELTYGLLVTFTAYMNMVYGPMYFFIDMTYWAADCLNACSRLFEVMDAVPEVVESEHPVPMETVE
;
A
#
# COMPACT_ATOMS: atom_id res chain seq x y z
N VAL A 1 0.49 -38.86 11.05
CA VAL A 1 -0.70 -38.12 11.49
C VAL A 1 -0.18 -37.01 12.38
N PHE A 2 -0.43 -35.74 12.02
CA PHE A 2 -0.02 -34.60 12.85
C PHE A 2 -0.89 -34.55 14.10
N ASP A 3 -0.27 -34.20 15.23
CA ASP A 3 -1.01 -34.03 16.47
C ASP A 3 -1.99 -32.85 16.31
N PRO A 4 -3.31 -33.03 16.53
CA PRO A 4 -4.31 -32.02 16.31
C PRO A 4 -4.11 -30.79 17.20
N LEU A 5 -3.51 -30.95 18.37
CA LEU A 5 -3.25 -29.88 19.30
C LEU A 5 -2.12 -28.95 18.82
N LEU A 6 -1.06 -29.51 18.25
CA LEU A 6 0.05 -28.77 17.66
C LEU A 6 -0.43 -27.99 16.41
N ALA A 7 -1.26 -28.62 15.57
CA ALA A 7 -1.88 -27.97 14.43
C ALA A 7 -2.80 -26.80 14.85
N PHE A 8 -3.63 -27.01 15.87
CA PHE A 8 -4.54 -25.98 16.38
C PHE A 8 -3.79 -24.77 16.96
N LEU A 9 -2.77 -25.00 17.82
CA LEU A 9 -1.95 -23.94 18.40
C LEU A 9 -1.24 -23.09 17.35
N SER A 10 -0.74 -23.73 16.29
CA SER A 10 -0.02 -23.04 15.24
C SER A 10 -0.94 -22.31 14.28
N LEU A 11 -2.11 -22.89 13.95
CA LEU A 11 -3.06 -22.29 13.01
C LEU A 11 -3.87 -21.15 13.64
N ILE A 12 -3.99 -21.06 14.96
CA ILE A 12 -4.72 -19.97 15.63
C ILE A 12 -4.08 -18.60 15.39
N THR A 13 -2.79 -18.56 15.04
CA THR A 13 -2.08 -17.32 14.69
C THR A 13 -2.59 -16.71 13.38
N ILE A 14 -3.11 -17.53 12.45
CA ILE A 14 -3.60 -17.06 11.14
C ILE A 14 -4.83 -16.15 11.28
N PRO A 15 -5.92 -16.54 11.96
CA PRO A 15 -7.05 -15.64 12.19
C PRO A 15 -6.67 -14.36 12.95
N ALA A 16 -5.78 -14.46 13.95
CA ALA A 16 -5.28 -13.31 14.67
C ALA A 16 -4.52 -12.34 13.76
N PHE A 17 -3.68 -12.87 12.88
CA PHE A 17 -2.98 -12.08 11.87
C PHE A 17 -3.94 -11.39 10.90
N VAL A 18 -4.90 -12.11 10.32
CA VAL A 18 -5.89 -11.55 9.40
C VAL A 18 -6.69 -10.42 10.06
N PHE A 19 -7.11 -10.59 11.30
CA PHE A 19 -7.82 -9.56 12.05
C PHE A 19 -6.94 -8.31 12.26
N LEU A 20 -5.70 -8.51 12.68
CA LEU A 20 -4.75 -7.42 12.87
C LEU A 20 -4.46 -6.68 11.56
N VAL A 21 -4.22 -7.40 10.48
CA VAL A 21 -3.94 -6.83 9.16
C VAL A 21 -5.11 -5.97 8.68
N ASN A 22 -6.35 -6.44 8.82
CA ASN A 22 -7.53 -5.63 8.48
C ASN A 22 -7.61 -4.33 9.29
N PHE A 23 -7.22 -4.36 10.56
CA PHE A 23 -7.18 -3.16 11.39
C PHE A 23 -6.07 -2.18 10.93
N ILE A 24 -4.89 -2.71 10.62
CA ILE A 24 -3.75 -1.94 10.09
C ILE A 24 -4.12 -1.27 8.77
N PHE A 25 -4.75 -2.00 7.83
CA PHE A 25 -5.12 -1.46 6.52
C PHE A 25 -6.05 -0.25 6.62
N LYS A 26 -7.08 -0.32 7.44
CA LYS A 26 -8.00 0.83 7.63
C LYS A 26 -7.29 2.11 8.08
N ARG A 27 -6.21 1.97 8.81
CA ARG A 27 -5.40 3.10 9.26
C ARG A 27 -4.42 3.57 8.20
N LEU A 28 -3.80 2.62 7.49
CA LEU A 28 -2.89 2.89 6.38
C LEU A 28 -3.57 3.67 5.25
N ASP A 29 -4.78 3.27 4.84
CA ASP A 29 -5.52 3.95 3.78
C ASP A 29 -5.70 5.45 4.07
N LYS A 30 -6.03 5.78 5.33
CA LYS A 30 -6.17 7.19 5.74
C LYS A 30 -4.85 7.96 5.67
N LEU A 31 -3.74 7.31 6.03
CA LEU A 31 -2.41 7.93 5.98
C LEU A 31 -1.92 8.08 4.54
N HIS A 32 -2.14 7.07 3.70
CA HIS A 32 -1.86 7.14 2.27
C HIS A 32 -2.67 8.24 1.58
N ALA A 33 -3.98 8.35 1.85
CA ALA A 33 -4.82 9.40 1.30
C ALA A 33 -4.30 10.81 1.64
N LYS A 34 -3.85 11.04 2.89
CA LYS A 34 -3.23 12.30 3.31
C LYS A 34 -1.92 12.58 2.57
N ARG A 35 -1.06 11.57 2.44
CA ARG A 35 0.20 11.66 1.69
C ARG A 35 -0.07 12.02 0.23
N TYR A 36 -0.97 11.30 -0.45
CA TYR A 36 -1.33 11.56 -1.85
C TYR A 36 -1.92 12.95 -2.06
N SER A 37 -2.80 13.41 -1.15
CA SER A 37 -3.34 14.76 -1.20
C SER A 37 -2.24 15.82 -1.08
N SER A 38 -1.29 15.65 -0.17
CA SER A 38 -0.17 16.58 0.00
C SER A 38 0.80 16.55 -1.17
N SER A 39 1.05 15.38 -1.76
CA SER A 39 1.87 15.21 -2.96
C SER A 39 1.24 15.94 -4.16
N ARG A 40 -0.07 15.77 -4.38
CA ARG A 40 -0.80 16.48 -5.44
C ARG A 40 -0.75 18.00 -5.26
N ALA A 41 -0.94 18.48 -4.03
CA ALA A 41 -0.86 19.91 -3.74
C ALA A 41 0.54 20.49 -3.99
N MET A 42 1.59 19.73 -3.65
CA MET A 42 2.97 20.14 -3.92
C MET A 42 3.26 20.17 -5.42
N ASN A 43 2.88 19.13 -6.16
CA ASN A 43 3.09 19.04 -7.60
C ASN A 43 2.28 20.10 -8.35
N GLY A 44 1.03 20.38 -7.93
CA GLY A 44 0.23 21.48 -8.47
C GLY A 44 0.90 22.84 -8.28
N ALA A 45 1.36 23.13 -7.05
CA ALA A 45 2.09 24.37 -6.79
C ALA A 45 3.38 24.51 -7.61
N LEU A 46 4.08 23.39 -7.85
CA LEU A 46 5.27 23.39 -8.71
C LEU A 46 4.92 23.66 -10.16
N SER A 47 3.88 23.02 -10.69
CA SER A 47 3.41 23.21 -12.06
C SER A 47 2.95 24.67 -12.30
N ASP A 48 2.23 25.26 -11.33
CA ASP A 48 1.79 26.65 -11.39
C ASP A 48 2.98 27.61 -11.47
N VAL A 49 4.00 27.41 -10.63
CA VAL A 49 5.21 28.24 -10.62
C VAL A 49 6.00 28.10 -11.92
N LEU A 50 6.18 26.87 -12.41
CA LEU A 50 6.91 26.62 -13.66
C LEU A 50 6.15 27.16 -14.88
N GLY A 51 4.83 27.02 -14.93
CA GLY A 51 3.99 27.58 -15.98
C GLY A 51 4.03 29.11 -16.01
N GLY A 52 4.08 29.74 -14.82
CA GLY A 52 4.15 31.20 -14.66
C GLY A 52 5.54 31.77 -14.40
N ILE A 53 6.62 31.05 -14.68
CA ILE A 53 7.97 31.43 -14.26
C ILE A 53 8.42 32.81 -14.77
N ARG A 54 7.97 33.19 -15.96
CA ARG A 54 8.26 34.51 -16.54
C ARG A 54 7.66 35.62 -15.70
N VAL A 55 6.43 35.43 -15.22
CA VAL A 55 5.73 36.39 -14.36
C VAL A 55 6.43 36.49 -13.00
N VAL A 56 6.77 35.35 -12.40
CA VAL A 56 7.49 35.30 -11.12
C VAL A 56 8.80 36.08 -11.20
N LYS A 57 9.55 35.89 -12.30
CA LYS A 57 10.81 36.62 -12.55
C LYS A 57 10.60 38.11 -12.81
N ALA A 58 9.60 38.48 -13.61
CA ALA A 58 9.31 39.87 -13.92
C ALA A 58 8.99 40.70 -12.66
N PHE A 59 8.34 40.08 -11.66
CA PHE A 59 7.99 40.72 -10.39
C PHE A 59 8.99 40.41 -9.24
N SER A 60 10.12 39.75 -9.52
CA SER A 60 11.15 39.35 -8.52
C SER A 60 10.56 38.66 -7.29
N LYS A 61 9.58 37.76 -7.48
CA LYS A 61 8.87 37.07 -6.41
C LYS A 61 9.39 35.65 -6.11
N GLU A 62 10.56 35.28 -6.61
CA GLU A 62 11.13 33.95 -6.45
C GLU A 62 11.21 33.51 -4.99
N LYS A 63 11.65 34.41 -4.08
CA LYS A 63 11.74 34.11 -2.64
C LYS A 63 10.37 33.76 -2.02
N ASN A 64 9.30 34.35 -2.52
CA ASN A 64 7.95 34.09 -2.03
C ASN A 64 7.46 32.71 -2.51
N GLU A 65 7.70 32.36 -3.76
CA GLU A 65 7.33 31.05 -4.32
C GLU A 65 8.16 29.93 -3.69
N VAL A 66 9.44 30.13 -3.44
CA VAL A 66 10.27 29.17 -2.68
C VAL A 66 9.71 28.95 -1.27
N ARG A 67 9.29 30.01 -0.57
CA ARG A 67 8.65 29.85 0.76
C ARG A 67 7.32 29.11 0.68
N ARG A 68 6.53 29.37 -0.36
CA ARG A 68 5.27 28.67 -0.65
C ARG A 68 5.52 27.19 -0.90
N PHE A 69 6.45 26.87 -1.78
CA PHE A 69 6.84 25.48 -2.08
C PHE A 69 7.36 24.76 -0.84
N ASN A 70 8.22 25.39 -0.05
CA ASN A 70 8.75 24.79 1.19
C ASN A 70 7.64 24.45 2.21
N ARG A 71 6.52 25.19 2.24
CA ARG A 71 5.37 24.85 3.08
C ARG A 71 4.69 23.54 2.62
N TYR A 72 4.49 23.38 1.31
CA TYR A 72 3.92 22.15 0.76
C TYR A 72 4.86 20.96 0.96
N SER A 73 6.16 21.15 0.71
CA SER A 73 7.19 20.13 0.91
C SER A 73 7.25 19.66 2.38
N LYS A 74 7.23 20.59 3.34
CA LYS A 74 7.19 20.26 4.78
C LYS A 74 5.93 19.44 5.13
N ARG A 75 4.77 19.84 4.61
CA ARG A 75 3.52 19.12 4.87
C ARG A 75 3.53 17.71 4.29
N LEU A 76 4.11 17.54 3.10
CA LEU A 76 4.32 16.22 2.52
C LEU A 76 5.27 15.38 3.38
N ALA A 77 6.42 15.93 3.77
CA ALA A 77 7.40 15.25 4.62
C ALA A 77 6.82 14.84 5.98
N GLU A 78 5.97 15.68 6.60
CA GLU A 78 5.28 15.33 7.85
C GLU A 78 4.31 14.17 7.66
N ASN A 79 3.54 14.16 6.56
CA ASN A 79 2.62 13.06 6.27
C ASN A 79 3.36 11.77 5.89
N GLU A 80 4.48 11.85 5.17
CA GLU A 80 5.36 10.70 4.90
C GLU A 80 5.98 10.15 6.17
N LYS A 81 6.46 11.02 7.06
CA LYS A 81 6.98 10.61 8.36
C LYS A 81 5.92 9.88 9.19
N ASN A 82 4.70 10.41 9.25
CA ASN A 82 3.60 9.78 9.99
C ASN A 82 3.24 8.42 9.42
N LEU A 83 3.22 8.29 8.09
CA LEU A 83 2.98 7.03 7.40
C LEU A 83 4.10 6.03 7.71
N SER A 84 5.37 6.42 7.51
CA SER A 84 6.53 5.59 7.76
C SER A 84 6.63 5.14 9.23
N ASN A 85 6.41 6.05 10.17
CA ASN A 85 6.40 5.71 11.60
C ASN A 85 5.33 4.65 11.92
N PHE A 86 4.14 4.79 11.35
CA PHE A 86 3.08 3.81 11.55
C PHE A 86 3.45 2.46 10.92
N GLN A 87 3.97 2.44 9.71
CA GLN A 87 4.41 1.22 9.02
C GLN A 87 5.53 0.51 9.78
N ASN A 88 6.52 1.26 10.26
CA ASN A 88 7.67 0.73 11.01
C ASN A 88 7.29 0.11 12.36
N ILE A 89 6.09 0.37 12.87
CA ILE A 89 5.57 -0.28 14.09
C ILE A 89 4.60 -1.39 13.72
N ALA A 90 3.69 -1.11 12.79
CA ALA A 90 2.58 -2.01 12.47
C ALA A 90 3.03 -3.30 11.78
N PHE A 91 3.97 -3.22 10.83
CA PHE A 91 4.43 -4.41 10.11
C PHE A 91 5.27 -5.35 10.97
N PRO A 92 6.30 -4.89 11.73
CA PRO A 92 7.00 -5.81 12.63
C PRO A 92 6.09 -6.43 13.70
N PHE A 93 5.03 -5.72 14.11
CA PHE A 93 4.06 -6.28 15.04
C PHE A 93 3.20 -7.38 14.39
N ALA A 94 2.82 -7.21 13.12
CA ALA A 94 2.13 -8.24 12.36
C ALA A 94 3.04 -9.47 12.14
N ASP A 95 4.30 -9.24 11.79
CA ASP A 95 5.31 -10.30 11.66
C ASP A 95 5.50 -11.06 12.97
N PHE A 96 5.57 -10.35 14.08
CA PHE A 96 5.71 -10.97 15.40
C PHE A 96 4.58 -11.96 15.71
N ILE A 97 3.34 -11.67 15.32
CA ILE A 97 2.21 -12.60 15.49
C ILE A 97 2.43 -13.89 14.70
N LEU A 98 2.93 -13.81 13.47
CA LEU A 98 3.26 -15.00 12.67
C LEU A 98 4.44 -15.77 13.29
N TYR A 99 5.45 -15.05 13.78
CA TYR A 99 6.59 -15.68 14.47
C TYR A 99 6.17 -16.40 15.77
N LEU A 100 5.16 -15.91 16.46
CA LEU A 100 4.61 -16.64 17.62
C LEU A 100 4.14 -18.04 17.26
N GLY A 101 3.52 -18.22 16.08
CA GLY A 101 3.15 -19.56 15.59
C GLY A 101 4.36 -20.49 15.45
N ASN A 102 5.46 -19.99 14.91
CA ASN A 102 6.71 -20.74 14.82
C ASN A 102 7.30 -21.03 16.21
N ILE A 103 7.29 -20.07 17.11
CA ILE A 103 7.78 -20.25 18.50
C ILE A 103 6.97 -21.33 19.21
N PHE A 104 5.65 -21.33 19.08
CA PHE A 104 4.81 -22.38 19.64
C PHE A 104 5.07 -23.73 19.00
N ALA A 105 5.24 -23.79 17.68
CA ALA A 105 5.54 -25.04 16.98
C ALA A 105 6.87 -25.64 17.45
N TRP A 106 7.93 -24.83 17.55
CA TRP A 106 9.23 -25.30 18.02
C TRP A 106 9.27 -25.58 19.53
N GLY A 107 8.63 -24.74 20.34
CA GLY A 107 8.62 -24.90 21.81
C GLY A 107 7.81 -26.13 22.22
N PHE A 108 6.55 -26.20 21.80
CA PHE A 108 5.67 -27.30 22.16
C PHE A 108 6.00 -28.57 21.39
N GLY A 109 6.25 -28.48 20.09
CA GLY A 109 6.67 -29.62 19.26
C GLY A 109 8.03 -30.18 19.68
N GLY A 110 8.98 -29.33 20.06
CA GLY A 110 10.26 -29.75 20.63
C GLY A 110 10.09 -30.50 21.96
N TRP A 111 9.19 -30.03 22.82
CA TRP A 111 8.85 -30.71 24.06
C TRP A 111 8.26 -32.10 23.77
N MET A 112 7.35 -32.24 22.81
CA MET A 112 6.78 -33.53 22.41
C MET A 112 7.85 -34.49 21.82
N VAL A 113 8.85 -33.96 21.11
CA VAL A 113 9.98 -34.78 20.63
C VAL A 113 10.80 -35.33 21.78
N ILE A 114 11.03 -34.55 22.85
CA ILE A 114 11.75 -34.99 24.05
C ILE A 114 10.96 -36.08 24.78
N GLN A 115 9.64 -36.00 24.80
CA GLN A 115 8.76 -37.01 25.40
C GLN A 115 8.62 -38.29 24.56
N GLY A 116 9.14 -38.27 23.32
CA GLY A 116 9.04 -39.40 22.39
C GLY A 116 7.69 -39.54 21.70
N GLU A 117 6.80 -38.54 21.85
CA GLU A 117 5.47 -38.50 21.21
C GLU A 117 5.53 -38.07 19.76
N LEU A 118 6.56 -37.28 19.40
CA LEU A 118 6.78 -36.78 18.06
C LEU A 118 8.21 -37.07 17.57
N THR A 119 8.39 -37.38 16.28
CA THR A 119 9.74 -37.52 15.71
C THR A 119 10.25 -36.13 15.27
N TYR A 120 11.56 -35.89 15.41
CA TYR A 120 12.20 -34.66 14.97
C TYR A 120 11.92 -34.35 13.48
N GLY A 121 11.95 -35.37 12.61
CA GLY A 121 11.66 -35.23 11.17
C GLY A 121 10.23 -34.70 10.94
N LEU A 122 9.26 -35.14 11.74
CA LEU A 122 7.88 -34.68 11.64
C LEU A 122 7.72 -33.21 12.09
N LEU A 123 8.44 -32.81 13.14
CA LEU A 123 8.47 -31.41 13.59
C LEU A 123 9.05 -30.48 12.51
N VAL A 124 10.18 -30.85 11.89
CA VAL A 124 10.79 -30.08 10.80
C VAL A 124 9.85 -29.99 9.60
N THR A 125 9.21 -31.11 9.23
CA THR A 125 8.24 -31.13 8.12
C THR A 125 7.04 -30.22 8.43
N PHE A 126 6.53 -30.24 9.66
CA PHE A 126 5.42 -29.38 10.08
C PHE A 126 5.78 -27.90 10.00
N THR A 127 6.93 -27.49 10.53
CA THR A 127 7.38 -26.10 10.46
C THR A 127 7.67 -25.64 9.03
N ALA A 128 8.13 -26.52 8.15
CA ALA A 128 8.28 -26.23 6.73
C ALA A 128 6.92 -25.94 6.06
N TYR A 129 5.89 -26.75 6.34
CA TYR A 129 4.53 -26.47 5.85
C TYR A 129 3.95 -25.19 6.40
N MET A 130 4.17 -24.85 7.68
CA MET A 130 3.75 -23.57 8.24
C MET A 130 4.36 -22.40 7.47
N ASN A 131 5.66 -22.43 7.23
CA ASN A 131 6.34 -21.38 6.46
C ASN A 131 5.83 -21.29 5.02
N MET A 132 5.45 -22.44 4.42
CA MET A 132 4.84 -22.47 3.09
C MET A 132 3.44 -21.80 3.07
N VAL A 133 2.70 -21.83 4.17
CA VAL A 133 1.41 -21.12 4.31
C VAL A 133 1.61 -19.63 4.58
N TYR A 134 2.62 -19.25 5.34
CA TYR A 134 2.88 -17.85 5.66
C TYR A 134 3.35 -17.02 4.46
N GLY A 135 4.11 -17.62 3.52
CA GLY A 135 4.56 -16.94 2.31
C GLY A 135 3.44 -16.28 1.50
N PRO A 136 2.38 -17.01 1.09
CA PRO A 136 1.22 -16.43 0.41
C PRO A 136 0.50 -15.34 1.20
N MET A 137 0.52 -15.35 2.53
CA MET A 137 -0.12 -14.33 3.34
C MET A 137 0.54 -12.96 3.14
N TYR A 138 1.86 -12.90 3.05
CA TYR A 138 2.59 -11.67 2.68
C TYR A 138 2.26 -11.22 1.27
N PHE A 139 2.19 -12.15 0.33
CA PHE A 139 1.80 -11.84 -1.05
C PHE A 139 0.41 -11.19 -1.15
N PHE A 140 -0.56 -11.67 -0.37
CA PHE A 140 -1.90 -11.05 -0.35
C PHE A 140 -1.88 -9.61 0.20
N ILE A 141 -0.99 -9.30 1.15
CA ILE A 141 -0.79 -7.94 1.64
C ILE A 141 -0.30 -7.05 0.50
N ASP A 142 0.76 -7.44 -0.19
CA ASP A 142 1.34 -6.68 -1.30
C ASP A 142 0.37 -6.53 -2.47
N MET A 143 -0.36 -7.61 -2.81
CA MET A 143 -1.35 -7.62 -3.86
C MET A 143 -2.48 -6.61 -3.62
N THR A 144 -2.88 -6.38 -2.37
CA THR A 144 -3.91 -5.40 -2.03
C THR A 144 -3.48 -3.98 -2.42
N TYR A 145 -2.21 -3.62 -2.24
CA TYR A 145 -1.67 -2.33 -2.67
C TYR A 145 -1.66 -2.21 -4.20
N TRP A 146 -1.18 -3.23 -4.88
CA TRP A 146 -1.14 -3.25 -6.35
C TRP A 146 -2.54 -3.18 -6.97
N ALA A 147 -3.50 -3.89 -6.37
CA ALA A 147 -4.88 -3.84 -6.82
C ALA A 147 -5.48 -2.43 -6.66
N ALA A 148 -5.24 -1.75 -5.54
CA ALA A 148 -5.71 -0.39 -5.32
C ALA A 148 -5.10 0.61 -6.32
N ASP A 149 -3.81 0.53 -6.59
CA ASP A 149 -3.14 1.38 -7.58
C ASP A 149 -3.64 1.08 -9.00
N CYS A 150 -3.83 -0.19 -9.34
CA CYS A 150 -4.38 -0.60 -10.63
C CYS A 150 -5.81 -0.08 -10.82
N LEU A 151 -6.69 -0.23 -9.82
CA LEU A 151 -8.06 0.27 -9.87
C LEU A 151 -8.11 1.80 -10.02
N ASN A 152 -7.23 2.53 -9.34
CA ASN A 152 -7.13 3.98 -9.50
C ASN A 152 -6.64 4.39 -10.90
N ALA A 153 -5.70 3.64 -11.48
CA ALA A 153 -5.25 3.88 -12.85
C ALA A 153 -6.34 3.56 -13.88
N CYS A 154 -7.03 2.43 -13.72
CA CYS A 154 -8.15 2.04 -14.56
C CYS A 154 -9.30 3.05 -14.49
N SER A 155 -9.66 3.52 -13.29
CA SER A 155 -10.70 4.54 -13.11
C SER A 155 -10.42 5.81 -13.92
N ARG A 156 -9.16 6.29 -13.89
CA ARG A 156 -8.76 7.46 -14.70
C ARG A 156 -8.78 7.18 -16.20
N LEU A 157 -8.43 5.97 -16.60
CA LEU A 157 -8.50 5.58 -18.02
C LEU A 157 -9.95 5.59 -18.50
N PHE A 158 -10.87 4.99 -17.71
CA PHE A 158 -12.30 5.00 -18.04
C PHE A 158 -12.90 6.41 -18.01
N GLU A 159 -12.49 7.27 -17.08
CA GLU A 159 -12.91 8.67 -17.05
C GLU A 159 -12.57 9.41 -18.36
N VAL A 160 -11.41 9.12 -18.94
CA VAL A 160 -11.01 9.69 -20.24
C VAL A 160 -11.74 9.02 -21.40
N MET A 161 -11.94 7.69 -21.35
CA MET A 161 -12.63 6.94 -22.41
C MET A 161 -14.13 7.26 -22.47
N ASP A 162 -14.75 7.48 -21.31
CA ASP A 162 -16.16 7.79 -21.17
C ASP A 162 -16.45 9.31 -21.26
N ALA A 163 -15.40 10.13 -21.41
CA ALA A 163 -15.56 11.57 -21.58
C ALA A 163 -16.34 11.88 -22.85
N VAL A 164 -17.50 12.49 -22.68
CA VAL A 164 -18.30 12.95 -23.82
C VAL A 164 -17.58 14.13 -24.47
N PRO A 165 -17.31 14.10 -25.79
CA PRO A 165 -16.69 15.21 -26.48
C PRO A 165 -17.50 16.50 -26.30
N GLU A 166 -16.85 17.58 -25.90
CA GLU A 166 -17.49 18.90 -25.72
C GLU A 166 -18.02 19.43 -27.07
N VAL A 167 -17.40 18.99 -28.16
CA VAL A 167 -17.83 19.29 -29.54
C VAL A 167 -18.38 18.02 -30.15
N VAL A 168 -19.68 17.95 -30.31
CA VAL A 168 -20.38 16.87 -31.01
C VAL A 168 -20.35 17.20 -32.52
N GLU A 169 -19.96 16.23 -33.35
CA GLU A 169 -20.07 16.38 -34.80
C GLU A 169 -21.54 16.65 -35.18
N SER A 170 -21.74 17.60 -36.11
CA SER A 170 -23.05 17.89 -36.66
C SER A 170 -23.56 16.66 -37.41
N GLU A 171 -24.87 16.33 -37.25
CA GLU A 171 -25.51 15.25 -38.00
C GLU A 171 -25.39 15.44 -39.54
N HIS A 172 -25.15 16.68 -40.00
CA HIS A 172 -24.94 17.03 -41.38
C HIS A 172 -23.67 17.93 -41.49
N PRO A 173 -22.45 17.33 -41.54
CA PRO A 173 -21.25 18.12 -41.72
C PRO A 173 -21.22 18.80 -43.11
N VAL A 174 -21.06 20.11 -43.13
CA VAL A 174 -20.86 20.85 -44.35
C VAL A 174 -19.39 20.69 -44.78
N PRO A 175 -19.09 20.16 -45.98
CA PRO A 175 -17.70 20.06 -46.45
C PRO A 175 -17.09 21.47 -46.55
N MET A 176 -15.93 21.65 -45.88
CA MET A 176 -15.17 22.89 -46.04
C MET A 176 -14.63 22.95 -47.46
N GLU A 177 -14.97 24.00 -48.19
CA GLU A 177 -14.29 24.31 -49.46
C GLU A 177 -12.82 24.59 -49.17
N THR A 178 -11.97 23.99 -49.98
CA THR A 178 -10.51 24.21 -49.92
C THR A 178 -10.24 25.70 -50.06
N VAL A 179 -9.75 26.33 -48.98
CA VAL A 179 -9.21 27.69 -49.03
C VAL A 179 -7.90 27.61 -49.75
N GLU A 180 -7.84 28.16 -51.00
CA GLU A 180 -6.61 28.37 -51.73
C GLU A 180 -5.70 29.42 -51.07
#